data_9828b376706d9f0aa04b1e19925f8bf4
#
_entry.id   9828b376706d9f0aa04b1e19925f8bf4
#
_cell.length_a   1.000
_cell.length_b   1.000
_cell.length_c   1.000
_cell.angle_alpha   90.00
_cell.angle_beta   90.00
_cell.angle_gamma   90.00
#
_symmetry.space_group_name_H-M   'P 1'
#
loop_
_entity.id
_entity.type
_entity.pdbx_description
1 polymer ?
#
loop_
_entity_poly.entity_id
_entity_poly.type
_entity_poly.pdbx_seq_one_letter_code
_entity_poly.pdbx_strand_id
1 'polypeptide(L)'
;RTSIIYKDMVRDKQMALGAGAQSTFPGGKYPNLFMFYSAPSQGRSVEENEKEIYSIIENVRTNKVDDTTLKRVKTKLRADLIRKLASNSGLAEELCTYWVAYGDWRRLFTELEDYEKITAEDVLRVAKTYLVPEHRTVAYTYVPAEGGAK
;
A
#
# COMPACT_ATOMS: atom_id res chain seq x y z
N ARG A 1 4.21 7.76 8.11
CA ARG A 1 3.70 6.64 8.95
C ARG A 1 2.25 6.90 9.39
N THR A 2 1.36 7.14 8.43
CA THR A 2 -0.03 7.54 8.67
C THR A 2 -1.04 6.58 8.04
N SER A 3 -0.58 5.46 7.42
CA SER A 3 -1.47 4.46 6.84
C SER A 3 -2.29 3.75 7.92
N ILE A 4 -3.47 3.27 7.56
CA ILE A 4 -4.37 2.53 8.46
C ILE A 4 -3.64 1.33 9.06
N ILE A 5 -3.00 0.52 8.21
CA ILE A 5 -2.30 -0.69 8.62
C ILE A 5 -1.13 -0.41 9.59
N TYR A 6 -0.36 0.67 9.38
CA TYR A 6 0.71 1.05 10.31
C TYR A 6 0.15 1.53 11.65
N LYS A 7 -0.91 2.33 11.63
CA LYS A 7 -1.54 2.83 12.85
C LYS A 7 -2.08 1.68 13.70
N ASP A 8 -2.82 0.78 13.09
CA ASP A 8 -3.43 -0.34 13.78
C ASP A 8 -2.38 -1.32 14.32
N MET A 9 -1.56 -1.89 13.44
CA MET A 9 -0.68 -3.01 13.80
C MET A 9 0.59 -2.59 14.54
N VAL A 10 1.15 -1.40 14.23
CA VAL A 10 2.45 -0.98 14.80
C VAL A 10 2.25 -0.05 15.98
N ARG A 11 1.41 0.99 15.82
CA ARG A 11 1.25 2.02 16.84
C ARG A 11 0.29 1.60 17.97
N ASP A 12 -0.89 1.10 17.57
CA ASP A 12 -2.00 0.91 18.53
C ASP A 12 -1.96 -0.49 19.16
N LYS A 13 -1.80 -1.55 18.36
CA LYS A 13 -1.76 -2.94 18.85
C LYS A 13 -0.35 -3.45 19.15
N GLN A 14 0.69 -2.76 18.70
CA GLN A 14 2.10 -3.13 18.90
C GLN A 14 2.42 -4.60 18.57
N MET A 15 1.70 -5.14 17.58
CA MET A 15 1.85 -6.53 17.16
C MET A 15 2.84 -6.73 16.02
N ALA A 16 3.31 -5.63 15.41
CA ALA A 16 4.29 -5.65 14.35
C ALA A 16 5.38 -4.58 14.56
N LEU A 17 6.62 -4.90 14.21
CA LEU A 17 7.75 -3.98 14.13
C LEU A 17 7.60 -3.04 12.93
N GLY A 18 6.94 -3.53 11.88
CA GLY A 18 6.64 -2.77 10.67
C GLY A 18 5.49 -3.44 9.92
N ALA A 19 4.60 -2.63 9.39
CA ALA A 19 3.49 -3.09 8.55
C ALA A 19 3.15 -2.02 7.51
N GLY A 20 2.71 -2.45 6.34
CA GLY A 20 2.37 -1.54 5.26
C GLY A 20 1.71 -2.22 4.09
N ALA A 21 1.39 -1.40 3.08
CA ALA A 21 0.86 -1.86 1.81
C ALA A 21 1.54 -1.10 0.68
N GLN A 22 1.71 -1.77 -0.44
CA GLN A 22 2.28 -1.21 -1.66
C GLN A 22 1.42 -1.63 -2.84
N SER A 23 0.94 -0.66 -3.60
CA SER A 23 0.35 -0.88 -4.91
C SER A 23 1.46 -1.10 -5.94
N THR A 24 1.15 -1.76 -7.05
CA THR A 24 2.05 -1.87 -8.21
C THR A 24 3.40 -2.56 -7.92
N PHE A 25 3.38 -3.67 -7.16
CA PHE A 25 4.58 -4.49 -6.93
C PHE A 25 4.71 -5.58 -8.03
N PRO A 26 5.89 -5.79 -8.62
CA PRO A 26 7.16 -5.10 -8.44
C PRO A 26 7.29 -3.80 -9.25
N GLY A 27 6.32 -3.46 -10.09
CA GLY A 27 6.33 -2.23 -10.91
C GLY A 27 5.04 -2.04 -11.69
N GLY A 28 4.80 -0.83 -12.22
CA GLY A 28 3.52 -0.42 -12.80
C GLY A 28 3.34 -0.68 -14.31
N LYS A 29 4.38 -1.15 -15.03
CA LYS A 29 4.33 -1.30 -16.49
C LYS A 29 3.53 -2.53 -16.95
N TYR A 30 3.56 -3.61 -16.19
CA TYR A 30 2.92 -4.89 -16.49
C TYR A 30 1.90 -5.23 -15.41
N PRO A 31 1.07 -6.28 -15.59
CA PRO A 31 0.21 -6.79 -14.52
C PRO A 31 1.01 -6.97 -13.24
N ASN A 32 0.49 -6.46 -12.14
CA ASN A 32 1.23 -6.35 -10.88
C ASN A 32 0.34 -6.73 -9.68
N LEU A 33 0.95 -6.77 -8.51
CA LEU A 33 0.28 -7.15 -7.27
C LEU A 33 0.05 -5.93 -6.38
N PHE A 34 -1.01 -5.97 -5.61
CA PHE A 34 -1.17 -5.14 -4.42
C PHE A 34 -0.61 -5.95 -3.24
N MET A 35 0.53 -5.52 -2.71
CA MET A 35 1.25 -6.25 -1.67
C MET A 35 0.95 -5.65 -0.30
N PHE A 36 0.62 -6.51 0.67
CA PHE A 36 0.62 -6.21 2.09
C PHE A 36 1.82 -6.89 2.73
N TYR A 37 2.43 -6.25 3.71
CA TYR A 37 3.53 -6.85 4.46
C TYR A 37 3.45 -6.48 5.94
N SER A 38 3.94 -7.39 6.77
CA SER A 38 4.10 -7.18 8.21
C SER A 38 5.30 -7.96 8.72
N ALA A 39 6.02 -7.38 9.67
CA ALA A 39 7.07 -8.04 10.45
C ALA A 39 6.57 -8.17 11.89
N PRO A 40 6.26 -9.37 12.39
CA PRO A 40 5.78 -9.55 13.76
C PRO A 40 6.74 -8.99 14.81
N SER A 41 6.20 -8.41 15.88
CA SER A 41 6.99 -8.04 17.05
C SER A 41 7.31 -9.28 17.90
N GLN A 42 8.27 -9.15 18.81
CA GLN A 42 8.66 -10.25 19.70
C GLN A 42 7.45 -10.78 20.49
N GLY A 43 7.30 -12.10 20.50
CA GLY A 43 6.18 -12.78 21.16
C GLY A 43 4.86 -12.78 20.39
N ARG A 44 4.86 -12.28 19.15
CA ARG A 44 3.70 -12.35 18.24
C ARG A 44 3.95 -13.33 17.11
N SER A 45 2.91 -14.02 16.67
CA SER A 45 3.03 -14.98 15.58
C SER A 45 2.75 -14.33 14.22
N VAL A 46 3.17 -15.01 13.16
CA VAL A 46 2.89 -14.61 11.77
C VAL A 46 1.39 -14.70 11.49
N GLU A 47 0.74 -15.73 12.03
CA GLU A 47 -0.69 -15.99 11.86
C GLU A 47 -1.56 -14.91 12.54
N GLU A 48 -1.12 -14.38 13.69
CA GLU A 48 -1.79 -13.24 14.33
C GLU A 48 -1.73 -11.99 13.45
N ASN A 49 -0.56 -11.72 12.88
CA ASN A 49 -0.37 -10.59 11.98
C ASN A 49 -1.17 -10.75 10.68
N GLU A 50 -1.21 -11.95 10.11
CA GLU A 50 -2.01 -12.28 8.93
C GLU A 50 -3.51 -12.05 9.17
N LYS A 51 -4.05 -12.55 10.28
CA LYS A 51 -5.45 -12.34 10.67
C LYS A 51 -5.79 -10.86 10.78
N GLU A 52 -4.89 -10.08 11.35
CA GLU A 52 -5.10 -8.64 11.50
C GLU A 52 -5.11 -7.92 10.14
N ILE A 53 -4.21 -8.28 9.23
CA ILE A 53 -4.24 -7.76 7.85
C ILE A 53 -5.59 -8.06 7.21
N TYR A 54 -6.12 -9.28 7.38
CA TYR A 54 -7.45 -9.63 6.82
C TYR A 54 -8.58 -8.84 7.45
N SER A 55 -8.53 -8.59 8.75
CA SER A 55 -9.50 -7.74 9.44
C SER A 55 -9.52 -6.32 8.87
N ILE A 56 -8.34 -5.74 8.66
CA ILE A 56 -8.19 -4.42 8.05
C ILE A 56 -8.70 -4.40 6.61
N ILE A 57 -8.38 -5.41 5.81
CA ILE A 57 -8.87 -5.54 4.43
C ILE A 57 -10.40 -5.64 4.41
N GLU A 58 -10.98 -6.49 5.27
CA GLU A 58 -12.42 -6.66 5.34
C GLU A 58 -13.13 -5.37 5.75
N ASN A 59 -12.56 -4.62 6.68
CA ASN A 59 -13.09 -3.31 7.04
C ASN A 59 -13.11 -2.34 5.83
N VAL A 60 -12.06 -2.31 5.01
CA VAL A 60 -12.02 -1.47 3.80
C VAL A 60 -12.97 -1.97 2.70
N ARG A 61 -13.25 -3.28 2.66
CA ARG A 61 -14.21 -3.88 1.73
C ARG A 61 -15.67 -3.66 2.13
N THR A 62 -15.95 -3.47 3.40
CA THR A 62 -17.33 -3.33 3.92
C THR A 62 -17.71 -1.90 4.21
N ASN A 63 -16.77 -1.08 4.62
CA ASN A 63 -17.01 0.29 5.02
C ASN A 63 -16.33 1.28 4.07
N LYS A 64 -17.03 2.36 3.74
CA LYS A 64 -16.41 3.47 3.00
C LYS A 64 -15.38 4.15 3.88
N VAL A 65 -14.29 4.58 3.27
CA VAL A 65 -13.35 5.49 3.94
C VAL A 65 -14.04 6.83 4.21
N ASP A 66 -13.78 7.42 5.35
CA ASP A 66 -14.32 8.75 5.69
C ASP A 66 -13.65 9.85 4.86
N ASP A 67 -14.37 10.95 4.63
CA ASP A 67 -13.92 12.07 3.81
C ASP A 67 -12.64 12.71 4.34
N THR A 68 -12.47 12.75 5.66
CA THR A 68 -11.27 13.30 6.30
C THR A 68 -10.04 12.44 5.97
N THR A 69 -10.18 11.13 6.02
CA THR A 69 -9.12 10.19 5.64
C THR A 69 -8.79 10.29 4.16
N LEU A 70 -9.81 10.33 3.29
CA LEU A 70 -9.62 10.46 1.84
C LEU A 70 -8.91 11.79 1.50
N LYS A 71 -9.37 12.90 2.05
CA LYS A 71 -8.75 14.23 1.87
C LYS A 71 -7.29 14.24 2.34
N ARG A 72 -7.02 13.64 3.50
CA ARG A 72 -5.64 13.53 4.03
C ARG A 72 -4.72 12.74 3.09
N VAL A 73 -5.21 11.63 2.52
CA VAL A 73 -4.44 10.82 1.56
C VAL A 73 -4.14 11.61 0.30
N LYS A 74 -5.14 12.28 -0.30
CA LYS A 74 -4.96 13.15 -1.49
C LYS A 74 -3.94 14.25 -1.21
N THR A 75 -4.08 14.96 -0.09
CA THR A 75 -3.11 16.01 0.31
C THR A 75 -1.70 15.45 0.46
N LYS A 76 -1.57 14.25 1.04
CA LYS A 76 -0.26 13.59 1.19
C LYS A 76 0.35 13.24 -0.16
N LEU A 77 -0.40 12.63 -1.07
CA LEU A 77 0.08 12.27 -2.41
C LEU A 77 0.57 13.51 -3.17
N ARG A 78 -0.22 14.60 -3.12
CA ARG A 78 0.18 15.88 -3.71
C ARG A 78 1.50 16.42 -3.11
N ALA A 79 1.62 16.41 -1.81
CA ALA A 79 2.82 16.90 -1.13
C ALA A 79 4.05 15.99 -1.42
N ASP A 80 3.85 14.69 -1.51
CA ASP A 80 4.92 13.75 -1.84
C ASP A 80 5.43 13.97 -3.27
N LEU A 81 4.52 14.16 -4.24
CA LEU A 81 4.90 14.47 -5.62
C LEU A 81 5.65 15.81 -5.72
N ILE A 82 5.13 16.87 -5.10
CA ILE A 82 5.81 18.17 -5.09
C ILE A 82 7.24 18.06 -4.54
N ARG A 83 7.43 17.31 -3.45
CA ARG A 83 8.76 17.08 -2.88
C ARG A 83 9.69 16.34 -3.82
N LYS A 84 9.20 15.32 -4.54
CA LYS A 84 10.00 14.61 -5.54
C LYS A 84 10.43 15.53 -6.67
N LEU A 85 9.54 16.36 -7.16
CA LEU A 85 9.81 17.30 -8.27
C LEU A 85 10.70 18.49 -7.85
N ALA A 86 10.96 18.70 -6.56
CA ALA A 86 11.78 19.81 -6.06
C ALA A 86 13.28 19.67 -6.38
N SER A 87 13.74 18.48 -6.80
CA SER A 87 15.13 18.25 -7.20
C SER A 87 15.23 17.82 -8.67
N ASN A 88 16.33 18.17 -9.33
CA ASN A 88 16.57 17.77 -10.73
C ASN A 88 16.59 16.25 -10.89
N SER A 89 17.18 15.53 -9.95
CA SER A 89 17.21 14.05 -9.97
C SER A 89 15.80 13.46 -9.81
N GLY A 90 15.01 13.97 -8.88
CA GLY A 90 13.63 13.52 -8.66
C GLY A 90 12.73 13.81 -9.86
N LEU A 91 12.87 15.00 -10.47
CA LEU A 91 12.16 15.32 -11.71
C LEU A 91 12.55 14.37 -12.86
N ALA A 92 13.82 14.13 -13.07
CA ALA A 92 14.30 13.21 -14.10
C ALA A 92 13.79 11.78 -13.87
N GLU A 93 13.85 11.28 -12.64
CA GLU A 93 13.35 9.95 -12.26
C GLU A 93 11.85 9.82 -12.54
N GLU A 94 11.04 10.80 -12.12
CA GLU A 94 9.59 10.76 -12.36
C GLU A 94 9.27 10.84 -13.87
N LEU A 95 9.91 11.71 -14.64
CA LEU A 95 9.72 11.79 -16.08
C LEU A 95 10.03 10.46 -16.79
N CYS A 96 11.15 9.80 -16.41
CA CYS A 96 11.51 8.49 -16.93
C CYS A 96 10.49 7.41 -16.51
N THR A 97 10.05 7.43 -15.26
CA THR A 97 9.06 6.49 -14.74
C THR A 97 7.76 6.55 -15.50
N TYR A 98 7.24 7.76 -15.73
CA TYR A 98 6.00 7.96 -16.49
C TYR A 98 6.15 7.61 -17.98
N TRP A 99 7.31 7.92 -18.57
CA TRP A 99 7.59 7.49 -19.92
C TRP A 99 7.60 5.98 -20.07
N VAL A 100 8.27 5.27 -19.16
CA VAL A 100 8.36 3.80 -19.18
C VAL A 100 7.01 3.15 -18.93
N ALA A 101 6.23 3.66 -17.96
CA ALA A 101 4.94 3.08 -17.57
C ALA A 101 3.84 3.34 -18.61
N TYR A 102 3.78 4.54 -19.18
CA TYR A 102 2.64 5.01 -19.96
C TYR A 102 2.97 5.43 -21.39
N GLY A 103 4.25 5.54 -21.76
CA GLY A 103 4.67 6.09 -23.05
C GLY A 103 4.48 7.60 -23.17
N ASP A 104 4.05 8.29 -22.12
CA ASP A 104 3.83 9.73 -22.09
C ASP A 104 4.17 10.33 -20.72
N TRP A 105 5.28 11.04 -20.65
CA TRP A 105 5.74 11.72 -19.44
C TRP A 105 4.80 12.85 -18.97
N ARG A 106 3.96 13.40 -19.86
CA ARG A 106 3.03 14.49 -19.51
C ARG A 106 1.98 14.06 -18.49
N ARG A 107 1.70 12.77 -18.40
CA ARG A 107 0.81 12.20 -17.38
C ARG A 107 1.25 12.51 -15.95
N LEU A 108 2.54 12.73 -15.72
CA LEU A 108 3.05 13.20 -14.43
C LEU A 108 2.31 14.45 -13.93
N PHE A 109 1.96 15.37 -14.84
CA PHE A 109 1.33 16.65 -14.47
C PHE A 109 -0.20 16.57 -14.36
N THR A 110 -0.82 15.56 -14.97
CA THR A 110 -2.28 15.35 -14.91
C THR A 110 -2.72 14.36 -13.84
N GLU A 111 -1.81 13.55 -13.31
CA GLU A 111 -2.13 12.51 -12.32
C GLU A 111 -2.76 13.08 -11.05
N LEU A 112 -2.33 14.25 -10.58
CA LEU A 112 -2.92 14.90 -9.41
C LEU A 112 -4.39 15.26 -9.62
N GLU A 113 -4.77 15.68 -10.85
CA GLU A 113 -6.16 15.95 -11.20
C GLU A 113 -6.99 14.67 -11.18
N ASP A 114 -6.41 13.53 -11.59
CA ASP A 114 -7.07 12.24 -11.55
C ASP A 114 -7.25 11.75 -10.12
N TYR A 115 -6.29 11.97 -9.22
CA TYR A 115 -6.44 11.67 -7.79
C TYR A 115 -7.57 12.48 -7.14
N GLU A 116 -7.78 13.74 -7.54
CA GLU A 116 -8.87 14.56 -6.99
C GLU A 116 -10.26 14.01 -7.36
N LYS A 117 -10.41 13.33 -8.48
CA LYS A 117 -11.67 12.73 -8.93
C LYS A 117 -12.04 11.45 -8.16
N ILE A 118 -11.09 10.80 -7.49
CA ILE A 118 -11.33 9.55 -6.77
C ILE A 118 -12.28 9.81 -5.59
N THR A 119 -13.31 8.98 -5.50
CA THR A 119 -14.32 9.03 -4.43
C THR A 119 -14.14 7.90 -3.41
N ALA A 120 -14.80 8.00 -2.27
CA ALA A 120 -14.85 6.90 -1.28
C ALA A 120 -15.53 5.65 -1.84
N GLU A 121 -16.50 5.84 -2.75
CA GLU A 121 -17.18 4.80 -3.51
C GLU A 121 -16.21 4.04 -4.41
N ASP A 122 -15.31 4.75 -5.10
CA ASP A 122 -14.30 4.12 -5.96
C ASP A 122 -13.35 3.25 -5.14
N VAL A 123 -12.90 3.74 -3.99
CA VAL A 123 -12.05 2.96 -3.07
C VAL A 123 -12.78 1.69 -2.63
N LEU A 124 -14.03 1.79 -2.20
CA LEU A 124 -14.84 0.64 -1.78
C LEU A 124 -15.07 -0.35 -2.93
N ARG A 125 -15.39 0.15 -4.13
CA ARG A 125 -15.58 -0.67 -5.33
C ARG A 125 -14.33 -1.46 -5.67
N VAL A 126 -13.18 -0.79 -5.73
CA VAL A 126 -11.88 -1.43 -6.03
C VAL A 126 -11.52 -2.47 -4.96
N ALA A 127 -11.71 -2.15 -3.68
CA ALA A 127 -11.44 -3.09 -2.59
C ALA A 127 -12.32 -4.35 -2.72
N LYS A 128 -13.62 -4.20 -3.01
CA LYS A 128 -14.53 -5.33 -3.22
C LYS A 128 -14.18 -6.19 -4.43
N THR A 129 -13.65 -5.57 -5.49
CA THR A 129 -13.33 -6.28 -6.73
C THR A 129 -12.02 -7.06 -6.63
N TYR A 130 -11.00 -6.48 -6.02
CA TYR A 130 -9.64 -7.02 -6.11
C TYR A 130 -9.13 -7.65 -4.81
N LEU A 131 -9.53 -7.16 -3.64
CA LEU A 131 -9.03 -7.66 -2.36
C LEU A 131 -9.90 -8.84 -1.84
N VAL A 132 -10.10 -9.84 -2.68
CA VAL A 132 -10.91 -11.03 -2.38
C VAL A 132 -10.02 -12.23 -2.05
N PRO A 133 -10.50 -13.18 -1.23
CA PRO A 133 -9.71 -14.36 -0.85
C PRO A 133 -9.19 -15.17 -2.04
N GLU A 134 -9.96 -15.24 -3.11
CA GLU A 134 -9.65 -16.01 -4.33
C GLU A 134 -8.45 -15.45 -5.11
N HIS A 135 -8.13 -14.16 -4.92
CA HIS A 135 -7.00 -13.49 -5.59
C HIS A 135 -5.78 -13.34 -4.68
N ARG A 136 -5.74 -14.07 -3.57
CA ARG A 136 -4.73 -13.91 -2.54
C ARG A 136 -3.67 -15.00 -2.61
N THR A 137 -2.41 -14.59 -2.49
CA THR A 137 -1.28 -15.46 -2.21
C THR A 137 -0.58 -14.97 -0.94
N VAL A 138 -0.22 -15.87 -0.05
CA VAL A 138 0.48 -15.57 1.21
C VAL A 138 1.83 -16.25 1.21
N ALA A 139 2.85 -15.52 1.64
CA ALA A 139 4.19 -16.04 1.82
C ALA A 139 4.74 -15.57 3.17
N TYR A 140 5.40 -16.45 3.87
CA TYR A 140 6.13 -16.11 5.10
C TYR A 140 7.59 -16.49 5.00
N THR A 141 8.41 -15.73 5.72
CA THR A 141 9.76 -16.13 6.08
C THR A 141 9.76 -16.56 7.55
N TYR A 142 10.43 -17.64 7.87
CA TYR A 142 10.64 -18.09 9.25
C TYR A 142 12.10 -18.49 9.44
N VAL A 143 12.58 -18.31 10.67
CA VAL A 143 13.86 -18.84 11.08
C VAL A 143 13.61 -20.28 11.54
N PRO A 144 14.26 -21.30 10.93
CA PRO A 144 14.15 -22.67 11.43
C PRO A 144 14.57 -22.73 12.89
N ALA A 145 13.89 -23.54 13.71
CA ALA A 145 14.33 -23.80 15.06
C ALA A 145 15.77 -24.35 15.04
N GLU A 146 16.63 -23.84 15.91
CA GLU A 146 18.01 -24.31 16.01
C GLU A 146 18.01 -25.83 16.22
N GLY A 147 18.49 -26.58 15.22
CA GLY A 147 18.51 -28.06 15.23
C GLY A 147 18.17 -28.72 13.88
N GLY A 148 17.76 -27.98 12.86
CA GLY A 148 17.30 -28.51 11.57
C GLY A 148 18.28 -28.38 10.40
N ALA A 149 19.58 -28.26 10.64
CA ALA A 149 20.58 -28.44 9.56
C ALA A 149 21.02 -29.91 9.56
N LYS A 150 20.46 -30.72 8.65
CA LYS A 150 21.08 -31.94 8.14
C LYS A 150 21.40 -31.74 6.69
#